data_018dc9b81c7ad1ffcf603f49d2fa685a
#
_entry.id   018dc9b81c7ad1ffcf603f49d2fa685a
#
_cell.length_a   1.000
_cell.length_b   1.000
_cell.length_c   1.000
_cell.angle_alpha   90.00
_cell.angle_beta   90.00
_cell.angle_gamma   90.00
#
_symmetry.space_group_name_H-M   'P 1'
#
loop_
_entity.id
_entity.type
_entity.pdbx_description
1 polymer ?
#
loop_
_entity_poly.entity_id
_entity_poly.type
_entity_poly.pdbx_seq_one_letter_code
_entity_poly.pdbx_strand_id
1 'polypeptide(L)'
;PKPSSAASDVYKRQDVNYSKEQLQMRDKWQSTLMPSGAIVSARVDNEHWLTFGADDVVPVLYGNYPILMTGGNSQAALRIGELIPNENSVSKTINWSQIPSGYDLNVRMSGLVWPEASQRIANSAYLTREKVGKGQIILFSGEPNFRGSARGTNRLWLNAVVYGSGLGTDSIINP
;
A
#
# COMPACT_ATOMS: atom_id res chain seq x y z
N PRO A 1 0.98 -20.30 22.07
CA PRO A 1 -0.33 -19.66 22.02
C PRO A 1 -0.74 -19.53 20.55
N LYS A 2 -1.93 -20.04 20.20
CA LYS A 2 -2.52 -19.85 18.88
C LYS A 2 -2.59 -18.35 18.59
N PRO A 3 -2.20 -17.87 17.39
CA PRO A 3 -2.50 -16.50 16.99
C PRO A 3 -4.01 -16.30 17.14
N SER A 4 -4.39 -15.24 17.81
CA SER A 4 -5.78 -15.00 18.18
C SER A 4 -6.67 -15.00 16.94
N SER A 5 -7.78 -15.69 17.02
CA SER A 5 -8.86 -15.73 16.02
C SER A 5 -9.41 -14.33 15.66
N ALA A 6 -9.05 -13.30 16.42
CA ALA A 6 -9.43 -11.92 16.20
C ALA A 6 -8.98 -11.35 14.83
N ALA A 7 -7.79 -11.74 14.33
CA ALA A 7 -7.33 -11.28 13.04
C ALA A 7 -8.13 -11.90 11.87
N SER A 8 -8.56 -13.18 12.01
CA SER A 8 -9.38 -13.84 10.99
C SER A 8 -10.82 -13.36 11.00
N ASP A 9 -11.35 -12.92 12.14
CA ASP A 9 -12.72 -12.43 12.27
C ASP A 9 -12.90 -11.01 11.72
N VAL A 10 -11.82 -10.22 11.70
CA VAL A 10 -11.82 -8.88 11.11
C VAL A 10 -12.05 -8.94 9.59
N TYR A 11 -11.49 -9.92 8.91
CA TYR A 11 -11.67 -10.07 7.46
C TYR A 11 -13.02 -10.69 7.06
N LYS A 12 -13.66 -11.47 7.93
CA LYS A 12 -14.98 -12.08 7.66
C LYS A 12 -16.14 -11.08 7.62
N ARG A 13 -15.94 -9.85 8.09
CA ARG A 13 -16.98 -8.80 8.12
C ARG A 13 -17.09 -7.97 6.84
N GLN A 14 -16.36 -8.29 5.79
CA GLN A 14 -16.34 -7.49 4.56
C GLN A 14 -17.54 -7.73 3.63
N ASP A 15 -18.33 -8.77 3.86
CA ASP A 15 -19.53 -9.07 3.06
C ASP A 15 -20.79 -8.29 3.46
N VAL A 16 -20.66 -7.32 4.39
CA VAL A 16 -21.79 -6.48 4.82
C VAL A 16 -21.87 -5.23 3.93
N ASN A 17 -22.99 -5.08 3.23
CA ASN A 17 -23.31 -3.85 2.50
C ASN A 17 -23.51 -2.69 3.48
N TYR A 18 -22.47 -1.89 3.68
CA TYR A 18 -22.55 -0.67 4.48
C TYR A 18 -23.14 0.50 3.70
N SER A 19 -23.95 1.33 4.33
CA SER A 19 -24.33 2.62 3.76
C SER A 19 -23.10 3.56 3.72
N LYS A 20 -23.20 4.62 2.90
CA LYS A 20 -22.10 5.62 2.78
C LYS A 20 -21.77 6.25 4.14
N GLU A 21 -22.78 6.55 4.95
CA GLU A 21 -22.64 7.14 6.28
C GLU A 21 -21.94 6.17 7.25
N GLN A 22 -22.30 4.90 7.20
CA GLN A 22 -21.66 3.84 8.00
C GLN A 22 -20.19 3.67 7.63
N LEU A 23 -19.86 3.71 6.34
CA LEU A 23 -18.47 3.67 5.87
C LEU A 23 -17.66 4.87 6.35
N GLN A 24 -18.24 6.07 6.30
CA GLN A 24 -17.58 7.29 6.79
C GLN A 24 -17.37 7.25 8.32
N MET A 25 -18.35 6.80 9.09
CA MET A 25 -18.18 6.65 10.54
C MET A 25 -17.12 5.62 10.89
N ARG A 26 -17.11 4.49 10.16
CA ARG A 26 -16.08 3.46 10.33
C ARG A 26 -14.69 3.98 10.00
N ASP A 27 -14.51 4.68 8.87
CA ASP A 27 -13.24 5.27 8.49
C ASP A 27 -12.74 6.29 9.51
N LYS A 28 -13.62 7.16 9.98
CA LYS A 28 -13.32 8.14 11.03
C LYS A 28 -12.88 7.46 12.33
N TRP A 29 -13.54 6.40 12.73
CA TRP A 29 -13.16 5.64 13.93
C TRP A 29 -11.83 4.92 13.75
N GLN A 30 -11.63 4.22 12.63
CA GLN A 30 -10.38 3.53 12.33
C GLN A 30 -9.20 4.50 12.22
N SER A 31 -9.43 5.72 11.75
CA SER A 31 -8.40 6.75 11.65
C SER A 31 -7.83 7.20 12.99
N THR A 32 -8.58 7.04 14.08
CA THR A 32 -8.09 7.36 15.44
C THR A 32 -7.09 6.33 15.96
N LEU A 33 -7.05 5.14 15.37
CA LEU A 33 -6.19 4.02 15.76
C LEU A 33 -4.95 3.88 14.87
N MET A 34 -4.70 4.86 13.99
CA MET A 34 -3.55 4.84 13.10
C MET A 34 -2.24 4.84 13.89
N PRO A 35 -1.22 4.11 13.43
CA PRO A 35 0.06 4.04 14.12
C PRO A 35 0.76 5.40 14.13
N SER A 36 1.54 5.66 15.17
CA SER A 36 2.42 6.84 15.27
C SER A 36 3.85 6.56 14.79
N GLY A 37 4.03 5.50 14.05
CA GLY A 37 5.30 5.03 13.52
C GLY A 37 5.44 3.51 13.73
N ALA A 38 5.01 2.75 12.77
CA ALA A 38 5.19 1.30 12.72
C ALA A 38 5.85 0.93 11.40
N ILE A 39 6.49 -0.23 11.34
CA ILE A 39 6.99 -0.80 10.10
C ILE A 39 5.93 -1.75 9.56
N VAL A 40 5.44 -1.45 8.38
CA VAL A 40 4.50 -2.29 7.65
C VAL A 40 5.15 -2.87 6.40
N SER A 41 4.68 -4.03 5.97
CA SER A 41 5.08 -4.64 4.72
C SER A 41 4.44 -3.91 3.54
N ALA A 42 5.16 -3.76 2.47
CA ALA A 42 4.62 -3.30 1.20
C ALA A 42 5.14 -4.19 0.07
N ARG A 43 4.24 -4.80 -0.68
CA ARG A 43 4.59 -5.59 -1.86
C ARG A 43 4.83 -4.69 -3.06
N VAL A 44 5.79 -5.08 -3.85
CA VAL A 44 6.32 -4.35 -4.99
C VAL A 44 5.68 -4.87 -6.28
N ASP A 45 5.37 -3.98 -7.20
CA ASP A 45 5.11 -4.31 -8.59
C ASP A 45 6.47 -4.34 -9.33
N ASN A 46 7.01 -5.53 -9.55
CA ASN A 46 8.35 -5.73 -10.13
C ASN A 46 8.46 -5.30 -11.60
N GLU A 47 7.34 -5.12 -12.29
CA GLU A 47 7.33 -4.65 -13.68
C GLU A 47 7.36 -3.12 -13.79
N HIS A 48 7.14 -2.41 -12.67
CA HIS A 48 7.08 -0.96 -12.68
C HIS A 48 8.47 -0.32 -12.52
N TRP A 49 8.82 0.66 -13.34
CA TRP A 49 10.14 1.30 -13.33
C TRP A 49 10.50 2.01 -12.00
N LEU A 50 9.52 2.48 -11.24
CA LEU A 50 9.74 3.06 -9.91
C LEU A 50 10.33 2.05 -8.91
N THR A 51 10.23 0.77 -9.19
CA THR A 51 10.64 -0.32 -8.30
C THR A 51 11.93 -1.00 -8.74
N PHE A 52 12.63 -0.48 -9.74
CA PHE A 52 13.88 -1.06 -10.22
C PHE A 52 14.88 -1.28 -9.08
N GLY A 53 15.30 -2.54 -8.92
CA GLY A 53 16.26 -2.97 -7.91
C GLY A 53 15.72 -2.94 -6.47
N ALA A 54 14.41 -2.89 -6.28
CA ALA A 54 13.78 -3.16 -4.99
C ALA A 54 13.55 -4.67 -4.81
N ASP A 55 13.46 -5.09 -3.55
CA ASP A 55 13.04 -6.45 -3.20
C ASP A 55 11.53 -6.60 -3.40
N ASP A 56 11.01 -7.83 -3.49
CA ASP A 56 9.58 -8.12 -3.67
C ASP A 56 8.69 -7.54 -2.58
N VAL A 57 9.24 -7.41 -1.37
CA VAL A 57 8.58 -6.81 -0.20
C VAL A 57 9.52 -5.80 0.45
N VAL A 58 9.05 -4.59 0.61
CA VAL A 58 9.80 -3.48 1.20
C VAL A 58 9.21 -3.12 2.55
N PRO A 59 10.01 -3.02 3.64
CA PRO A 59 9.57 -2.44 4.89
C PRO A 59 9.34 -0.93 4.74
N VAL A 60 8.17 -0.48 5.14
CA VAL A 60 7.75 0.92 5.03
C VAL A 60 7.46 1.48 6.41
N LEU A 61 8.06 2.61 6.76
CA LEU A 61 7.65 3.37 7.93
C LEU A 61 6.28 3.99 7.66
N TYR A 62 5.30 3.65 8.50
CA TYR A 62 3.93 4.11 8.36
C TYR A 62 3.46 4.83 9.63
N GLY A 63 2.91 6.00 9.46
CA GLY A 63 2.32 6.81 10.51
C GLY A 63 0.87 7.15 10.19
N ASN A 64 0.38 8.27 10.71
CA ASN A 64 -0.95 8.76 10.36
C ASN A 64 -0.91 9.53 9.03
N TYR A 65 -0.60 8.81 7.96
CA TYR A 65 -0.50 9.34 6.61
C TYR A 65 -1.80 9.18 5.82
N PRO A 66 -1.99 9.97 4.75
CA PRO A 66 -3.08 9.78 3.81
C PRO A 66 -3.07 8.38 3.19
N ILE A 67 -4.25 7.82 3.01
CA ILE A 67 -4.42 6.55 2.30
C ILE A 67 -4.59 6.84 0.81
N LEU A 68 -3.66 6.36 0.01
CA LEU A 68 -3.72 6.49 -1.43
C LEU A 68 -4.51 5.33 -2.05
N MET A 69 -5.37 5.68 -2.97
CA MET A 69 -6.15 4.75 -3.78
C MET A 69 -5.73 4.88 -5.23
N THR A 70 -5.84 3.80 -5.98
CA THR A 70 -5.61 3.83 -7.43
C THR A 70 -6.88 3.53 -8.18
N GLY A 71 -7.10 4.27 -9.25
CA GLY A 71 -8.22 4.08 -10.17
C GLY A 71 -7.98 4.91 -11.43
N GLY A 72 -8.66 4.58 -12.51
CA GLY A 72 -8.48 5.29 -13.77
C GLY A 72 -7.05 5.20 -14.30
N ASN A 73 -6.37 6.33 -14.41
CA ASN A 73 -5.02 6.44 -14.98
C ASN A 73 -3.89 6.32 -13.95
N SER A 74 -4.21 6.07 -12.68
CA SER A 74 -3.20 5.94 -11.63
C SER A 74 -2.76 4.47 -11.46
N GLN A 75 -1.45 4.26 -11.33
CA GLN A 75 -0.82 2.97 -11.11
C GLN A 75 -0.25 2.92 -9.69
N ALA A 76 -0.37 1.79 -9.01
CA ALA A 76 0.29 1.56 -7.73
C ALA A 76 1.55 0.74 -7.94
N ALA A 77 2.70 1.37 -7.77
CA ALA A 77 3.99 0.68 -7.80
C ALA A 77 4.26 -0.09 -6.49
N LEU A 78 3.72 0.38 -5.36
CA LEU A 78 3.74 -0.32 -4.08
C LEU A 78 2.35 -0.35 -3.46
N ARG A 79 2.00 -1.52 -2.88
CA ARG A 79 0.77 -1.70 -2.08
C ARG A 79 1.10 -2.24 -0.69
N ILE A 80 0.42 -1.70 0.31
CA ILE A 80 0.56 -2.13 1.70
C ILE A 80 0.07 -3.57 1.88
N GLY A 81 0.91 -4.38 2.49
CA GLY A 81 0.68 -5.78 2.81
C GLY A 81 1.43 -6.75 1.89
N GLU A 82 2.00 -7.75 2.51
CA GLU A 82 2.67 -8.89 1.91
C GLU A 82 1.69 -10.05 1.73
N LEU A 83 1.76 -10.76 0.62
CA LEU A 83 0.99 -11.98 0.37
C LEU A 83 1.68 -13.16 1.04
N ILE A 84 1.02 -13.77 2.03
CA ILE A 84 1.51 -14.97 2.72
C ILE A 84 0.75 -16.17 2.22
N PRO A 85 1.41 -17.26 1.79
CA PRO A 85 0.74 -18.48 1.37
C PRO A 85 -0.15 -19.05 2.47
N ASN A 86 -1.40 -19.36 2.12
CA ASN A 86 -2.37 -20.03 2.99
C ASN A 86 -3.33 -20.85 2.11
N GLU A 87 -3.08 -22.12 2.00
CA GLU A 87 -3.84 -23.06 1.13
C GLU A 87 -5.35 -23.06 1.42
N ASN A 88 -5.77 -22.72 2.63
CA ASN A 88 -7.18 -22.65 3.01
C ASN A 88 -7.84 -21.29 2.69
N SER A 89 -7.08 -20.33 2.18
CA SER A 89 -7.61 -19.00 1.89
C SER A 89 -8.30 -18.97 0.52
N VAL A 90 -9.54 -18.52 0.50
CA VAL A 90 -10.29 -18.26 -0.73
C VAL A 90 -10.01 -16.86 -1.23
N SER A 91 -10.19 -16.65 -2.54
CA SER A 91 -10.06 -15.30 -3.11
C SER A 91 -11.03 -14.33 -2.44
N LYS A 92 -10.53 -13.16 -2.07
CA LYS A 92 -11.29 -12.14 -1.36
C LYS A 92 -10.86 -10.74 -1.77
N THR A 93 -11.80 -9.82 -1.78
CA THR A 93 -11.49 -8.40 -1.97
C THR A 93 -11.15 -7.77 -0.63
N ILE A 94 -9.99 -7.14 -0.54
CA ILE A 94 -9.57 -6.35 0.62
C ILE A 94 -9.40 -4.92 0.13
N ASN A 95 -10.24 -4.03 0.61
CA ASN A 95 -10.32 -2.64 0.18
C ASN A 95 -10.41 -2.52 -1.37
N TRP A 96 -9.33 -2.13 -2.02
CA TRP A 96 -9.31 -1.69 -3.41
C TRP A 96 -8.86 -2.76 -4.42
N SER A 97 -8.47 -3.92 -3.94
CA SER A 97 -7.90 -4.95 -4.81
C SER A 97 -8.19 -6.35 -4.30
N GLN A 98 -8.18 -7.28 -5.21
CA GLN A 98 -8.44 -8.68 -4.93
C GLN A 98 -7.17 -9.37 -4.45
N ILE A 99 -7.31 -10.17 -3.39
CA ILE A 99 -6.29 -11.11 -2.93
C ILE A 99 -6.61 -12.45 -3.58
N PRO A 100 -5.66 -13.09 -4.26
CA PRO A 100 -5.89 -14.38 -4.90
C PRO A 100 -6.16 -15.48 -3.88
N SER A 101 -6.80 -16.55 -4.30
CA SER A 101 -6.93 -17.78 -3.52
C SER A 101 -5.54 -18.34 -3.19
N GLY A 102 -5.41 -19.01 -2.05
CA GLY A 102 -4.12 -19.54 -1.58
C GLY A 102 -3.22 -18.52 -0.89
N TYR A 103 -3.70 -17.29 -0.65
CA TYR A 103 -2.95 -16.24 0.03
C TYR A 103 -3.78 -15.48 1.06
N ASP A 104 -3.11 -15.07 2.13
CA ASP A 104 -3.56 -14.05 3.07
C ASP A 104 -2.69 -12.81 2.96
N LEU A 105 -3.19 -11.68 3.49
CA LEU A 105 -2.45 -10.42 3.51
C LEU A 105 -1.92 -10.13 4.91
N ASN A 106 -0.60 -10.01 5.04
CA ASN A 106 0.05 -9.56 6.27
C ASN A 106 0.51 -8.11 6.11
N VAL A 107 0.08 -7.25 7.02
CA VAL A 107 0.41 -5.82 6.97
C VAL A 107 1.53 -5.46 7.94
N ARG A 108 1.51 -6.00 9.16
CA ARG A 108 2.43 -5.62 10.21
C ARG A 108 3.75 -6.38 10.13
N MET A 109 4.87 -5.67 10.05
CA MET A 109 6.21 -6.23 10.24
C MET A 109 6.73 -5.98 11.66
N SER A 110 6.65 -4.73 12.16
CA SER A 110 7.16 -4.36 13.48
C SER A 110 6.42 -3.15 14.04
N GLY A 111 6.41 -3.03 15.35
CA GLY A 111 5.71 -1.96 16.05
C GLY A 111 4.24 -2.27 16.29
N LEU A 112 3.52 -1.31 16.87
CA LEU A 112 2.11 -1.44 17.20
C LEU A 112 1.26 -0.99 16.02
N VAL A 113 0.53 -1.92 15.44
CA VAL A 113 -0.52 -1.66 14.44
C VAL A 113 -1.80 -2.34 14.94
N TRP A 114 -2.79 -1.56 15.28
CA TRP A 114 -4.09 -2.08 15.69
C TRP A 114 -4.77 -2.79 14.51
N PRO A 115 -5.58 -3.85 14.77
CA PRO A 115 -6.29 -4.55 13.71
C PRO A 115 -7.13 -3.63 12.83
N GLU A 116 -7.75 -2.61 13.42
CA GLU A 116 -8.57 -1.62 12.74
C GLU A 116 -7.75 -0.73 11.81
N ALA A 117 -6.58 -0.29 12.27
CA ALA A 117 -5.64 0.45 11.45
C ALA A 117 -5.09 -0.42 10.31
N SER A 118 -4.71 -1.66 10.61
CA SER A 118 -4.28 -2.64 9.61
C SER A 118 -5.34 -2.85 8.54
N GLN A 119 -6.62 -3.00 8.93
CA GLN A 119 -7.72 -3.15 8.00
C GLN A 119 -7.93 -1.91 7.13
N ARG A 120 -7.75 -0.72 7.70
CA ARG A 120 -7.89 0.55 6.98
C ARG A 120 -6.85 0.73 5.90
N ILE A 121 -5.58 0.38 6.19
CA ILE A 121 -4.45 0.58 5.25
C ILE A 121 -4.18 -0.62 4.35
N ALA A 122 -4.70 -1.80 4.70
CA ALA A 122 -4.48 -3.02 3.94
C ALA A 122 -4.80 -2.83 2.46
N ASN A 123 -3.88 -3.27 1.59
CA ASN A 123 -4.01 -3.21 0.15
C ASN A 123 -4.09 -1.79 -0.47
N SER A 124 -3.95 -0.74 0.33
CA SER A 124 -3.83 0.62 -0.17
C SER A 124 -2.49 0.83 -0.88
N ALA A 125 -2.40 1.86 -1.71
CA ALA A 125 -1.14 2.20 -2.36
C ALA A 125 -0.24 3.02 -1.43
N TYR A 126 1.04 2.68 -1.38
CA TYR A 126 2.08 3.50 -0.75
C TYR A 126 2.76 4.42 -1.76
N LEU A 127 3.00 3.92 -2.95
CA LEU A 127 3.62 4.63 -4.06
C LEU A 127 2.72 4.53 -5.29
N THR A 128 2.33 5.69 -5.82
CA THR A 128 1.52 5.78 -7.02
C THR A 128 2.19 6.63 -8.09
N ARG A 129 1.85 6.32 -9.32
CA ARG A 129 2.20 7.12 -10.48
C ARG A 129 0.93 7.39 -11.30
N GLU A 130 0.73 8.63 -11.71
CA GLU A 130 -0.37 9.04 -12.57
C GLU A 130 0.15 9.89 -13.73
N LYS A 131 -0.26 9.55 -14.95
CA LYS A 131 0.06 10.38 -16.13
C LYS A 131 -0.87 11.59 -16.15
N VAL A 132 -0.29 12.79 -16.26
CA VAL A 132 -1.03 14.06 -16.32
C VAL A 132 -0.49 14.89 -17.49
N GLY A 133 -1.27 15.00 -18.56
CA GLY A 133 -0.83 15.66 -19.79
C GLY A 133 0.42 14.99 -20.36
N LYS A 134 1.46 15.78 -20.62
CA LYS A 134 2.78 15.28 -21.08
C LYS A 134 3.71 14.87 -19.94
N GLY A 135 3.33 15.10 -18.69
CA GLY A 135 4.10 14.76 -17.51
C GLY A 135 3.46 13.68 -16.68
N GLN A 136 3.91 13.58 -15.42
CA GLN A 136 3.37 12.63 -14.45
C GLN A 136 3.46 13.16 -13.02
N ILE A 137 2.59 12.65 -12.17
CA ILE A 137 2.61 12.88 -10.73
C ILE A 137 2.99 11.56 -10.07
N ILE A 138 3.97 11.63 -9.18
CA ILE A 138 4.42 10.50 -8.35
C ILE A 138 4.13 10.87 -6.90
N LEU A 139 3.34 10.04 -6.21
CA LEU A 139 2.95 10.30 -4.83
C LEU A 139 3.41 9.15 -3.94
N PHE A 140 4.04 9.52 -2.83
CA PHE A 140 4.30 8.65 -1.70
C PHE A 140 3.29 8.96 -0.59
N SER A 141 2.69 7.95 0.03
CA SER A 141 1.76 8.17 1.14
C SER A 141 2.47 8.60 2.42
N GLY A 142 3.77 8.39 2.51
CA GLY A 142 4.62 8.77 3.66
C GLY A 142 5.99 9.25 3.20
N GLU A 143 6.90 9.45 4.14
CA GLU A 143 8.26 9.94 3.90
C GLU A 143 9.17 8.78 3.45
N PRO A 144 9.51 8.65 2.16
CA PRO A 144 10.34 7.54 1.67
C PRO A 144 11.79 7.61 2.14
N ASN A 145 12.26 8.78 2.55
CA ASN A 145 13.63 9.03 3.00
C ASN A 145 13.68 9.49 4.46
N PHE A 146 12.82 8.94 5.33
CA PHE A 146 12.78 9.33 6.74
C PHE A 146 14.15 9.14 7.40
N ARG A 147 14.81 10.26 7.76
CA ARG A 147 16.13 10.33 8.42
C ARG A 147 17.23 9.51 7.72
N GLY A 148 17.08 9.19 6.45
CA GLY A 148 18.02 8.33 5.72
C GLY A 148 18.08 6.87 6.18
N SER A 149 17.20 6.45 7.09
CA SER A 149 17.22 5.11 7.68
C SER A 149 16.45 4.06 6.87
N ALA A 150 15.49 4.48 6.08
CA ALA A 150 14.61 3.59 5.30
C ALA A 150 15.25 3.21 3.95
N ARG A 151 16.23 2.31 3.97
CA ARG A 151 17.02 1.98 2.76
C ARG A 151 16.19 1.43 1.60
N GLY A 152 15.16 0.62 1.86
CA GLY A 152 14.28 0.07 0.83
C GLY A 152 13.50 1.17 0.11
N THR A 153 12.86 2.06 0.85
CA THR A 153 12.09 3.16 0.29
C THR A 153 12.95 4.27 -0.32
N ASN A 154 14.21 4.43 0.15
CA ASN A 154 15.17 5.35 -0.47
C ASN A 154 15.43 5.00 -1.94
N ARG A 155 15.52 3.71 -2.27
CA ARG A 155 15.70 3.27 -3.66
C ARG A 155 14.53 3.73 -4.53
N LEU A 156 13.31 3.56 -4.06
CA LEU A 156 12.11 3.98 -4.76
C LEU A 156 12.08 5.49 -5.00
N TRP A 157 12.48 6.25 -3.99
CA TRP A 157 12.60 7.71 -4.10
C TRP A 157 13.68 8.10 -5.12
N LEU A 158 14.84 7.47 -5.10
CA LEU A 158 15.91 7.70 -6.08
C LEU A 158 15.44 7.36 -7.50
N ASN A 159 14.73 6.24 -7.69
CA ASN A 159 14.14 5.91 -8.98
C ASN A 159 13.17 7.00 -9.47
N ALA A 160 12.33 7.52 -8.58
CA ALA A 160 11.41 8.60 -8.92
C ALA A 160 12.14 9.88 -9.36
N VAL A 161 13.24 10.24 -8.69
CA VAL A 161 14.03 11.44 -9.00
C VAL A 161 14.84 11.24 -10.29
N VAL A 162 15.52 10.10 -10.43
CA VAL A 162 16.45 9.86 -11.54
C VAL A 162 15.70 9.56 -12.85
N TYR A 163 14.68 8.71 -12.78
CA TYR A 163 13.97 8.24 -13.98
C TYR A 163 12.65 8.98 -14.25
N GLY A 164 12.14 9.72 -13.28
CA GLY A 164 10.81 10.34 -13.37
C GLY A 164 10.66 11.35 -14.49
N SER A 165 11.74 12.01 -14.90
CA SER A 165 11.73 12.96 -16.03
C SER A 165 11.75 12.28 -17.40
N GLY A 166 12.18 11.02 -17.47
CA GLY A 166 12.32 10.28 -18.74
C GLY A 166 11.32 9.16 -18.90
N LEU A 167 11.13 8.33 -17.87
CA LEU A 167 10.24 7.19 -17.93
C LEU A 167 8.79 7.57 -17.59
N GLY A 168 7.86 7.19 -18.45
CA GLY A 168 6.43 7.44 -18.25
C GLY A 168 5.95 8.85 -18.60
N THR A 169 6.80 9.68 -19.18
CA THR A 169 6.44 10.97 -19.77
C THR A 169 6.47 10.87 -21.30
N ASP A 170 5.73 11.75 -21.98
CA ASP A 170 5.86 11.83 -23.43
C ASP A 170 7.21 12.48 -23.79
N SER A 171 7.84 12.00 -24.85
CA SER A 171 9.08 12.60 -25.36
C SER A 171 8.85 14.08 -25.68
N ILE A 172 9.70 14.95 -25.12
CA ILE A 172 9.68 16.39 -25.43
C ILE A 172 10.35 16.64 -26.78
N ILE A 173 11.12 15.70 -27.27
CA ILE A 173 11.83 15.80 -28.53
C ILE A 173 10.90 15.27 -29.62
N ASN A 174 10.22 16.19 -30.30
CA ASN A 174 9.73 15.94 -31.65
C ASN A 174 10.94 16.06 -32.57
N PRO A 175 11.30 14.99 -33.29
CA PRO A 175 12.34 15.12 -34.33
C PRO A 175 11.93 16.02 -35.44
#